data_a9e95b309d0e263478605ae49e1a90ce
#
_entry.id   a9e95b309d0e263478605ae49e1a90ce
#
_cell.length_a   1.000
_cell.length_b   1.000
_cell.length_c   1.000
_cell.angle_alpha   90.00
_cell.angle_beta   90.00
_cell.angle_gamma   90.00
#
_symmetry.space_group_name_H-M   'P 1'
#
loop_
_entity.id
_entity.type
_entity.pdbx_description
1 polymer ?
#
loop_
_entity_poly.entity_id
_entity_poly.type
_entity_poly.pdbx_seq_one_letter_code
_entity_poly.pdbx_strand_id
1 'polypeptide(L)'
;MSIMILRGPHAAHPDVSPLYRPLRQRANAAGQSLRYRAFASVHDLVCGLRRARRERTDMLLLDVGELAMQGPAHAHALRDALDTLPSPYIEVHDDAAHALEPRVQPQHAPLVTVILRNDLPRAYAMALEIALRRLRPTPTETFRA
;
A
#
# COMPACT_ATOMS: atom_id res chain seq x y z
N MET A 1 7.29 -13.64 -5.74
CA MET A 1 7.26 -12.20 -5.44
C MET A 1 6.19 -11.93 -4.40
N SER A 2 6.37 -10.87 -3.64
CA SER A 2 5.47 -10.62 -2.52
C SER A 2 4.94 -9.18 -2.54
N ILE A 3 3.64 -9.08 -2.24
CA ILE A 3 2.92 -7.82 -2.07
C ILE A 3 2.48 -7.73 -0.62
N MET A 4 2.69 -6.58 0.00
CA MET A 4 2.31 -6.33 1.39
C MET A 4 1.33 -5.17 1.45
N ILE A 5 0.22 -5.37 2.16
CA ILE A 5 -0.70 -4.29 2.50
C ILE A 5 -0.38 -3.81 3.90
N LEU A 6 -0.15 -2.52 4.08
CA LEU A 6 -0.06 -1.88 5.39
C LEU A 6 -1.27 -0.98 5.54
N ARG A 7 -2.06 -1.23 6.55
CA ARG A 7 -3.37 -0.63 6.70
C ARG A 7 -3.55 0.04 8.06
N GLY A 8 -4.06 1.29 8.02
CA GLY A 8 -4.55 1.98 9.19
C GLY A 8 -6.05 1.74 9.43
N PRO A 9 -6.62 2.30 10.49
CA PRO A 9 -8.02 2.08 10.84
C PRO A 9 -8.97 2.80 9.91
N HIS A 10 -10.13 2.16 9.64
CA HIS A 10 -11.25 2.72 8.92
C HIS A 10 -12.52 2.45 9.71
N ALA A 11 -13.21 3.49 10.15
CA ALA A 11 -14.46 3.33 10.92
C ALA A 11 -15.53 2.58 10.11
N ALA A 12 -15.60 2.82 8.80
CA ALA A 12 -16.59 2.17 7.92
C ALA A 12 -16.21 0.73 7.55
N HIS A 13 -14.96 0.33 7.75
CA HIS A 13 -14.45 -1.00 7.40
C HIS A 13 -13.56 -1.53 8.52
N PRO A 14 -14.12 -1.79 9.73
CA PRO A 14 -13.31 -2.22 10.87
C PRO A 14 -12.73 -3.63 10.68
N ASP A 15 -13.43 -4.49 9.93
CA ASP A 15 -12.96 -5.85 9.66
C ASP A 15 -12.35 -5.92 8.27
N VAL A 16 -11.08 -6.32 8.20
CA VAL A 16 -10.34 -6.42 6.96
C VAL A 16 -10.58 -7.73 6.21
N SER A 17 -11.07 -8.77 6.89
CA SER A 17 -11.19 -10.11 6.30
C SER A 17 -12.03 -10.15 5.02
N PRO A 18 -13.23 -9.53 4.97
CA PRO A 18 -14.03 -9.51 3.74
C PRO A 18 -13.34 -8.79 2.59
N LEU A 19 -12.53 -7.77 2.91
CA LEU A 19 -11.78 -7.01 1.91
C LEU A 19 -10.57 -7.80 1.41
N TYR A 20 -9.86 -8.46 2.31
CA TYR A 20 -8.60 -9.12 2.02
C TYR A 20 -8.74 -10.40 1.22
N ARG A 21 -9.76 -11.22 1.51
CA ARG A 21 -9.92 -12.55 0.91
C ARG A 21 -9.95 -12.53 -0.63
N PRO A 22 -10.80 -11.71 -1.28
CA PRO A 22 -10.81 -11.68 -2.74
C PRO A 22 -9.50 -11.16 -3.33
N LEU A 23 -8.83 -10.23 -2.64
CA LEU A 23 -7.53 -9.73 -3.09
C LEU A 23 -6.47 -10.82 -3.05
N ARG A 24 -6.46 -11.61 -1.98
CA ARG A 24 -5.53 -12.73 -1.84
C ARG A 24 -5.75 -13.78 -2.94
N GLN A 25 -7.00 -14.10 -3.23
CA GLN A 25 -7.33 -15.03 -4.30
C GLN A 25 -6.83 -14.52 -5.64
N ARG A 26 -7.03 -13.24 -5.92
CA ARG A 26 -6.56 -12.63 -7.18
C ARG A 26 -5.04 -12.64 -7.28
N ALA A 27 -4.34 -12.31 -6.21
CA ALA A 27 -2.88 -12.31 -6.18
C ALA A 27 -2.33 -13.73 -6.39
N ASN A 28 -2.88 -14.70 -5.68
CA ASN A 28 -2.46 -16.10 -5.81
C ASN A 28 -2.66 -16.62 -7.24
N ALA A 29 -3.77 -16.26 -7.89
CA ALA A 29 -4.04 -16.64 -9.28
C ALA A 29 -2.99 -16.06 -10.23
N ALA A 30 -2.36 -14.94 -9.89
CA ALA A 30 -1.30 -14.31 -10.67
C ALA A 30 0.11 -14.75 -10.22
N GLY A 31 0.23 -15.74 -9.33
CA GLY A 31 1.51 -16.24 -8.86
C GLY A 31 2.20 -15.36 -7.83
N GLN A 32 1.47 -14.45 -7.18
CA GLN A 32 2.02 -13.55 -6.19
C GLN A 32 1.51 -13.90 -4.79
N SER A 33 2.35 -13.74 -3.77
CA SER A 33 1.89 -13.85 -2.39
C SER A 33 1.43 -12.48 -1.91
N LEU A 34 0.31 -12.45 -1.19
CA LEU A 34 -0.24 -11.23 -0.63
C LEU A 34 -0.39 -11.40 0.88
N ARG A 35 0.18 -10.47 1.63
CA ARG A 35 0.04 -10.41 3.09
C ARG A 35 -0.45 -9.03 3.49
N TYR A 36 -1.00 -8.92 4.69
CA TYR A 36 -1.39 -7.61 5.21
C TYR A 36 -1.04 -7.49 6.70
N ARG A 37 -0.89 -6.24 7.12
CA ARG A 37 -0.76 -5.88 8.54
C ARG A 37 -1.60 -4.65 8.79
N ALA A 38 -2.35 -4.67 9.89
CA ALA A 38 -3.17 -3.55 10.32
C ALA A 38 -2.51 -2.88 11.52
N PHE A 39 -2.59 -1.55 11.57
CA PHE A 39 -1.97 -0.74 12.63
C PHE A 39 -2.97 0.24 13.19
N ALA A 40 -2.93 0.44 14.51
CA ALA A 40 -3.82 1.35 15.20
C ALA A 40 -3.19 2.73 15.45
N SER A 41 -1.87 2.87 15.24
CA SER A 41 -1.15 4.12 15.50
C SER A 41 -0.13 4.39 14.40
N VAL A 42 0.22 5.68 14.23
CA VAL A 42 1.28 6.08 13.27
C VAL A 42 2.62 5.47 13.68
N HIS A 43 2.90 5.40 14.97
CA HIS A 43 4.14 4.80 15.46
C HIS A 43 4.26 3.34 14.98
N ASP A 44 3.21 2.55 15.12
CA ASP A 44 3.21 1.16 14.70
C ASP A 44 3.28 1.04 13.18
N LEU A 45 2.62 1.94 12.46
CA LEU A 45 2.70 1.99 10.99
C LEU A 45 4.15 2.25 10.53
N VAL A 46 4.83 3.20 11.14
CA VAL A 46 6.24 3.49 10.84
C VAL A 46 7.12 2.26 11.10
N CYS A 47 6.90 1.57 12.21
CA CYS A 47 7.60 0.32 12.50
C CYS A 47 7.30 -0.74 11.44
N GLY A 48 6.06 -0.81 10.96
CA GLY A 48 5.66 -1.72 9.89
C GLY A 48 6.35 -1.43 8.57
N LEU A 49 6.50 -0.16 8.21
CA LEU A 49 7.24 0.25 7.02
C LEU A 49 8.71 -0.16 7.09
N ARG A 50 9.34 0.06 8.24
CA ARG A 50 10.73 -0.34 8.45
C ARG A 50 10.91 -1.85 8.41
N ARG A 51 9.92 -2.59 8.90
CA ARG A 51 9.94 -4.05 8.85
C ARG A 51 9.75 -4.57 7.43
N ALA A 52 8.89 -3.96 6.64
CA ALA A 52 8.69 -4.30 5.24
C ALA A 52 9.98 -4.15 4.43
N ARG A 53 10.78 -3.14 4.74
CA ARG A 53 12.11 -2.96 4.15
C ARG A 53 13.01 -4.17 4.40
N ARG A 54 13.01 -4.69 5.62
CA ARG A 54 13.85 -5.85 5.99
C ARG A 54 13.33 -7.15 5.40
N GLU A 55 12.05 -7.26 5.18
CA GLU A 55 11.41 -8.47 4.63
C GLU A 55 11.46 -8.56 3.11
N ARG A 56 12.07 -7.59 2.44
CA ARG A 56 12.22 -7.56 0.98
C ARG A 56 10.89 -7.69 0.23
N THR A 57 9.93 -6.87 0.62
CA THR A 57 8.66 -6.76 -0.07
C THR A 57 8.87 -6.19 -1.47
N ASP A 58 8.30 -6.80 -2.50
CA ASP A 58 8.48 -6.33 -3.88
C ASP A 58 7.57 -5.15 -4.22
N MET A 59 6.39 -5.09 -3.61
CA MET A 59 5.44 -4.01 -3.80
C MET A 59 4.65 -3.82 -2.52
N LEU A 60 4.41 -2.56 -2.16
CA LEU A 60 3.66 -2.20 -0.97
C LEU A 60 2.40 -1.45 -1.36
N LEU A 61 1.27 -1.84 -0.78
CA LEU A 61 0.02 -1.08 -0.86
C LEU A 61 -0.17 -0.40 0.49
N LEU A 62 -0.18 0.92 0.50
CA LEU A 62 -0.23 1.72 1.72
C LEU A 62 -1.58 2.40 1.85
N ASP A 63 -2.33 2.01 2.87
CA ASP A 63 -3.63 2.56 3.20
C ASP A 63 -3.58 3.08 4.63
N VAL A 64 -3.23 4.36 4.78
CA VAL A 64 -3.08 4.96 6.11
C VAL A 64 -4.43 5.19 6.81
N GLY A 65 -5.52 5.28 6.05
CA GLY A 65 -6.84 5.48 6.62
C GLY A 65 -6.90 6.72 7.51
N GLU A 66 -7.53 6.57 8.66
CA GLU A 66 -7.71 7.69 9.61
C GLU A 66 -6.40 8.15 10.26
N LEU A 67 -5.32 7.38 10.17
CA LEU A 67 -4.03 7.81 10.69
C LEU A 67 -3.47 9.02 9.94
N ALA A 68 -3.93 9.28 8.71
CA ALA A 68 -3.53 10.45 7.95
C ALA A 68 -3.83 11.76 8.70
N MET A 69 -4.90 11.77 9.51
CA MET A 69 -5.30 12.95 10.27
C MET A 69 -4.33 13.25 11.43
N GLN A 70 -3.50 12.31 11.82
CA GLN A 70 -2.45 12.48 12.84
C GLN A 70 -1.11 12.87 12.22
N GLY A 71 -1.08 13.05 10.89
CA GLY A 71 0.14 13.26 10.12
C GLY A 71 1.05 14.39 10.57
N PRO A 72 0.56 15.60 10.92
CA PRO A 72 1.44 16.70 11.28
C PRO A 72 2.38 16.41 12.45
N ALA A 73 1.89 15.67 13.47
CA ALA A 73 2.71 15.33 14.64
C ALA A 73 3.77 14.26 14.32
N HIS A 74 3.56 13.46 13.28
CA HIS A 74 4.40 12.33 12.93
C HIS A 74 4.98 12.42 11.51
N ALA A 75 4.84 13.57 10.87
CA ALA A 75 5.21 13.75 9.46
C ALA A 75 6.68 13.40 9.19
N HIS A 76 7.58 13.80 10.09
CA HIS A 76 9.00 13.54 9.92
C HIS A 76 9.33 12.05 9.95
N ALA A 77 8.82 11.33 10.95
CA ALA A 77 9.07 9.90 11.08
C ALA A 77 8.48 9.12 9.91
N LEU A 78 7.27 9.49 9.48
CA LEU A 78 6.61 8.83 8.36
C LEU A 78 7.34 9.12 7.03
N ARG A 79 7.77 10.37 6.82
CA ARG A 79 8.57 10.75 5.65
C ARG A 79 9.87 9.96 5.60
N ASP A 80 10.58 9.89 6.71
CA ASP A 80 11.85 9.17 6.79
C ASP A 80 11.67 7.69 6.47
N ALA A 81 10.62 7.06 7.01
CA ALA A 81 10.31 5.66 6.73
C ALA A 81 9.99 5.41 5.25
N LEU A 82 9.24 6.31 4.61
CA LEU A 82 8.93 6.21 3.19
C LEU A 82 10.15 6.46 2.31
N ASP A 83 10.96 7.47 2.65
CA ASP A 83 12.14 7.83 1.86
C ASP A 83 13.22 6.75 1.90
N THR A 84 13.28 5.96 2.96
CA THR A 84 14.25 4.87 3.08
C THR A 84 13.70 3.51 2.60
N LEU A 85 12.44 3.46 2.19
CA LEU A 85 11.83 2.24 1.69
C LEU A 85 12.36 1.91 0.29
N PRO A 86 13.01 0.75 0.08
CA PRO A 86 13.56 0.40 -1.23
C PRO A 86 12.49 -0.07 -2.22
N SER A 87 11.36 -0.54 -1.73
CA SER A 87 10.29 -1.07 -2.58
C SER A 87 9.41 0.05 -3.13
N PRO A 88 8.90 -0.08 -4.35
CA PRO A 88 7.84 0.80 -4.81
C PRO A 88 6.57 0.59 -4.00
N TYR A 89 5.76 1.64 -3.88
CA TYR A 89 4.50 1.54 -3.16
C TYR A 89 3.38 2.29 -3.88
N ILE A 90 2.15 1.89 -3.60
CA ILE A 90 0.95 2.50 -4.13
C ILE A 90 0.11 2.94 -2.93
N GLU A 91 -0.31 4.20 -2.90
CA GLU A 91 -1.25 4.68 -1.89
C GLU A 91 -2.68 4.31 -2.30
N VAL A 92 -3.46 3.86 -1.32
CA VAL A 92 -4.86 3.46 -1.52
C VAL A 92 -5.73 4.21 -0.53
N HIS A 93 -6.73 4.92 -1.02
CA HIS A 93 -7.62 5.72 -0.16
C HIS A 93 -9.05 5.68 -0.66
N ASP A 94 -10.00 5.83 0.27
CA ASP A 94 -11.40 6.08 -0.05
C ASP A 94 -11.79 7.55 0.19
N ASP A 95 -10.84 8.39 0.56
CA ASP A 95 -11.03 9.81 0.81
C ASP A 95 -9.73 10.56 0.45
N ALA A 96 -9.85 11.58 -0.38
CA ALA A 96 -8.70 12.39 -0.78
C ALA A 96 -8.01 13.07 0.40
N ALA A 97 -8.72 13.32 1.50
CA ALA A 97 -8.17 13.90 2.71
C ALA A 97 -7.11 13.01 3.38
N HIS A 98 -7.07 11.71 3.07
CA HIS A 98 -6.11 10.77 3.64
C HIS A 98 -4.79 10.70 2.86
N ALA A 99 -4.69 11.35 1.70
CA ALA A 99 -3.47 11.32 0.91
C ALA A 99 -2.28 11.91 1.67
N LEU A 100 -1.13 11.24 1.58
CA LEU A 100 0.05 11.62 2.35
C LEU A 100 0.88 12.71 1.69
N GLU A 101 0.83 12.84 0.38
CA GLU A 101 1.67 13.79 -0.35
C GLU A 101 1.58 15.21 0.20
N PRO A 102 0.38 15.81 0.35
CA PRO A 102 0.30 17.17 0.87
C PRO A 102 0.65 17.31 2.36
N ARG A 103 0.56 16.22 3.12
CA ARG A 103 0.78 16.24 4.57
C ARG A 103 2.20 15.91 4.98
N VAL A 104 2.83 14.98 4.27
CA VAL A 104 4.13 14.41 4.63
C VAL A 104 5.21 14.81 3.63
N GLN A 105 4.84 15.02 2.38
CA GLN A 105 5.75 15.42 1.29
C GLN A 105 6.97 14.49 1.19
N PRO A 106 6.77 13.17 0.99
CA PRO A 106 7.90 12.26 0.86
C PRO A 106 8.66 12.51 -0.44
N GLN A 107 9.97 12.34 -0.41
CA GLN A 107 10.80 12.38 -1.63
C GLN A 107 10.62 11.11 -2.44
N HIS A 108 10.51 9.97 -1.78
CA HIS A 108 10.14 8.72 -2.43
C HIS A 108 8.63 8.73 -2.65
N ALA A 109 8.22 9.19 -3.82
CA ALA A 109 6.81 9.29 -4.18
C ALA A 109 6.21 7.90 -4.46
N PRO A 110 4.90 7.74 -4.23
CA PRO A 110 4.23 6.51 -4.66
C PRO A 110 4.26 6.37 -6.18
N LEU A 111 4.18 5.13 -6.68
CA LEU A 111 4.01 4.89 -8.12
C LEU A 111 2.73 5.54 -8.62
N VAL A 112 1.67 5.42 -7.83
CA VAL A 112 0.36 6.01 -8.10
C VAL A 112 -0.39 6.11 -6.78
N THR A 113 -1.33 7.04 -6.71
CA THR A 113 -2.27 7.18 -5.61
C THR A 113 -3.66 6.88 -6.14
N VAL A 114 -4.29 5.82 -5.63
CA VAL A 114 -5.64 5.43 -6.01
C VAL A 114 -6.61 5.96 -4.97
N ILE A 115 -7.52 6.81 -5.40
CA ILE A 115 -8.54 7.38 -4.52
C ILE A 115 -9.91 7.13 -5.16
N LEU A 116 -10.73 6.30 -4.50
CA LEU A 116 -12.12 6.09 -4.90
C LEU A 116 -13.03 6.43 -3.75
N ARG A 117 -13.75 7.51 -3.89
CA ARG A 117 -14.60 8.05 -2.82
C ARG A 117 -15.63 7.03 -2.36
N ASN A 118 -15.60 6.73 -1.04
CA ASN A 118 -16.52 5.80 -0.39
C ASN A 118 -16.53 4.40 -1.00
N ASP A 119 -15.44 4.00 -1.66
CA ASP A 119 -15.34 2.67 -2.27
C ASP A 119 -13.95 2.08 -2.07
N LEU A 120 -13.64 1.77 -0.82
CA LEU A 120 -12.34 1.20 -0.46
C LEU A 120 -12.07 -0.15 -1.12
N PRO A 121 -13.04 -1.08 -1.18
CA PRO A 121 -12.79 -2.38 -1.84
C PRO A 121 -12.36 -2.23 -3.29
N ARG A 122 -13.00 -1.33 -4.03
CA ARG A 122 -12.65 -1.09 -5.43
C ARG A 122 -11.30 -0.40 -5.57
N ALA A 123 -10.97 0.53 -4.66
CA ALA A 123 -9.67 1.17 -4.64
C ALA A 123 -8.56 0.14 -4.45
N TYR A 124 -8.74 -0.80 -3.53
CA TYR A 124 -7.79 -1.89 -3.33
C TYR A 124 -7.68 -2.79 -4.56
N ALA A 125 -8.81 -3.15 -5.17
CA ALA A 125 -8.80 -3.99 -6.36
C ALA A 125 -8.02 -3.33 -7.51
N MET A 126 -8.23 -2.04 -7.73
CA MET A 126 -7.48 -1.29 -8.74
C MET A 126 -5.98 -1.22 -8.42
N ALA A 127 -5.64 -0.93 -7.18
CA ALA A 127 -4.24 -0.86 -6.76
C ALA A 127 -3.55 -2.22 -6.93
N LEU A 128 -4.23 -3.29 -6.58
CA LEU A 128 -3.68 -4.64 -6.77
C LEU A 128 -3.44 -4.94 -8.25
N GLU A 129 -4.37 -4.61 -9.13
CA GLU A 129 -4.18 -4.83 -10.57
C GLU A 129 -2.99 -4.04 -11.11
N ILE A 130 -2.79 -2.82 -10.65
CA ILE A 130 -1.61 -2.01 -11.02
C ILE A 130 -0.34 -2.70 -10.53
N ALA A 131 -0.33 -3.17 -9.28
CA ALA A 131 0.81 -3.87 -8.71
C ALA A 131 1.14 -5.15 -9.48
N LEU A 132 0.13 -5.93 -9.82
CA LEU A 132 0.30 -7.17 -10.57
C LEU A 132 0.88 -6.92 -11.96
N ARG A 133 0.45 -5.86 -12.64
CA ARG A 133 1.01 -5.47 -13.94
C ARG A 133 2.47 -5.06 -13.82
N ARG A 134 2.80 -4.34 -12.76
CA ARG A 134 4.17 -3.85 -12.52
C ARG A 134 5.12 -4.99 -12.24
N LEU A 135 4.67 -6.04 -11.56
CA LEU A 135 5.48 -7.20 -11.20
C LEU A 135 5.51 -8.27 -12.30
N ARG A 136 4.73 -8.09 -13.36
CA ARG A 136 4.69 -9.05 -14.46
C ARG A 136 6.01 -9.04 -15.24
N PRO A 137 6.54 -10.22 -15.65
CA PRO A 137 7.72 -10.27 -16.51
C PRO A 137 7.50 -9.50 -17.80
N THR A 138 8.56 -8.82 -18.28
CA THR A 138 8.47 -8.00 -19.49
C THR A 138 8.29 -8.89 -20.72
N PRO A 139 7.27 -8.64 -21.56
CA PRO A 139 7.03 -9.49 -22.75
C PRO A 139 8.10 -9.40 -23.82
N THR A 140 9.01 -8.43 -23.74
CA THR A 140 10.11 -8.27 -24.70
C THR A 140 11.00 -9.50 -24.82
N GLU A 141 11.08 -10.32 -23.78
CA GLU A 141 11.88 -11.55 -23.80
C GLU A 141 11.29 -12.61 -24.73
N THR A 142 9.99 -12.55 -24.99
CA THR A 142 9.30 -13.52 -25.83
C THR A 142 9.51 -13.31 -27.31
N PHE A 143 10.02 -12.14 -27.72
CA PHE A 143 10.22 -11.78 -29.12
C PHE A 143 11.65 -11.99 -29.63
N ARG A 144 12.49 -12.51 -28.81
CA ARG A 144 13.85 -12.85 -29.20
C ARG A 144 13.87 -14.26 -29.73
N ALA A 145 13.73 -14.33 -30.99
CA ALA A 145 13.89 -15.59 -31.68
C ALA A 145 15.36 -15.88 -31.89
#